data_138b1ebfbb1a82666030206f4f7f0d05
#
_entry.id   138b1ebfbb1a82666030206f4f7f0d05
#
_cell.length_a   1.000
_cell.length_b   1.000
_cell.length_c   1.000
_cell.angle_alpha   90.00
_cell.angle_beta   90.00
_cell.angle_gamma   90.00
#
_symmetry.space_group_name_H-M   'P 1'
#
loop_
_entity.id
_entity.type
_entity.pdbx_description
1 polymer ?
#
loop_
_entity_poly.entity_id
_entity_poly.type
_entity_poly.pdbx_seq_one_letter_code
_entity_poly.pdbx_strand_id
1 'polypeptide(L)'
;MSATITDEQFAARELVRSWAAGTGAPDTVRDIEDGHPDAWRQVYGGISELGLFGVAVAEEHGGAGGSVVDLCAMVGEAARALIPGPVMTTALATLVVTDPALLQELSAGQRTAGATLHAELHEEAGRISGTADYVLGALSSGLLLLPVGEHVVAVDATVDGVVVEPLEATDFSRPLARVRLDSVPATRLSVSRQEFADLAATLSAAEAAGVAKWTLETAAEYAKVREQFGKPIGSFQAVKHLCAEMLLRSQQIAVAAADAAVAAFDPRQLSIAAA
;
A
#
# COMPACT_ATOMS: atom_id res chain seq x y z
N MET A 1 14.55 20.73 -5.21
CA MET A 1 13.90 21.53 -4.11
C MET A 1 13.62 20.53 -3.00
N SER A 2 14.05 20.79 -1.76
CA SER A 2 13.72 19.94 -0.61
C SER A 2 12.20 19.93 -0.46
N ALA A 3 11.58 18.73 -0.52
CA ALA A 3 10.14 18.58 -0.29
C ALA A 3 9.87 18.93 1.18
N THR A 4 9.50 20.17 1.44
CA THR A 4 9.07 20.61 2.78
C THR A 4 7.69 20.00 3.00
N ILE A 5 7.53 19.17 4.03
CA ILE A 5 6.24 18.64 4.44
C ILE A 5 5.32 19.82 4.75
N THR A 6 4.14 19.88 4.13
CA THR A 6 3.14 20.91 4.39
C THR A 6 2.44 20.65 5.74
N ASP A 7 1.79 21.68 6.29
CA ASP A 7 1.01 21.53 7.53
C ASP A 7 -0.13 20.51 7.36
N GLU A 8 -0.71 20.44 6.16
CA GLU A 8 -1.76 19.45 5.81
C GLU A 8 -1.21 18.02 5.81
N GLN A 9 -0.04 17.78 5.22
CA GLN A 9 0.63 16.48 5.24
C GLN A 9 1.03 16.06 6.65
N PHE A 10 1.48 17.02 7.46
CA PHE A 10 1.76 16.76 8.85
C PHE A 10 0.49 16.37 9.61
N ALA A 11 -0.60 17.11 9.43
CA ALA A 11 -1.90 16.81 10.06
C ALA A 11 -2.44 15.42 9.62
N ALA A 12 -2.34 15.08 8.33
CA ALA A 12 -2.75 13.77 7.82
C ALA A 12 -1.96 12.61 8.45
N ARG A 13 -0.63 12.77 8.60
CA ARG A 13 0.21 11.78 9.30
C ARG A 13 -0.17 11.63 10.77
N GLU A 14 -0.34 12.75 11.49
CA GLU A 14 -0.70 12.72 12.91
C GLU A 14 -2.10 12.13 13.14
N LEU A 15 -3.05 12.35 12.22
CA LEU A 15 -4.36 11.75 12.27
C LEU A 15 -4.26 10.21 12.23
N VAL A 16 -3.56 9.65 11.23
CA VAL A 16 -3.36 8.20 11.11
C VAL A 16 -2.60 7.66 12.32
N ARG A 17 -1.52 8.32 12.74
CA ARG A 17 -0.69 7.91 13.89
C ARG A 17 -1.47 7.85 15.18
N SER A 18 -2.23 8.90 15.49
CA SER A 18 -3.03 9.01 16.70
C SER A 18 -4.11 7.93 16.76
N TRP A 19 -4.80 7.73 15.65
CA TRP A 19 -5.81 6.68 15.55
C TRP A 19 -5.19 5.27 15.66
N ALA A 20 -4.11 5.00 14.92
CA ALA A 20 -3.47 3.70 14.88
C ALA A 20 -2.95 3.23 16.26
N ALA A 21 -2.57 4.15 17.14
CA ALA A 21 -2.07 3.82 18.47
C ALA A 21 -3.10 3.06 19.33
N GLY A 22 -4.40 3.16 19.02
CA GLY A 22 -5.48 2.48 19.74
C GLY A 22 -6.05 1.24 19.03
N THR A 23 -5.56 0.88 17.85
CA THR A 23 -6.20 -0.17 17.02
C THR A 23 -5.80 -1.60 17.38
N GLY A 24 -4.65 -1.81 18.01
CA GLY A 24 -4.10 -3.15 18.19
C GLY A 24 -3.71 -3.85 16.87
N ALA A 25 -3.39 -3.11 15.82
CA ALA A 25 -3.09 -3.66 14.50
C ALA A 25 -2.03 -4.79 14.50
N PRO A 26 -0.93 -4.71 15.27
CA PRO A 26 0.02 -5.83 15.36
C PRO A 26 -0.59 -7.12 15.95
N ASP A 27 -1.52 -7.00 16.89
CA ASP A 27 -2.21 -8.16 17.47
C ASP A 27 -3.21 -8.73 16.45
N THR A 28 -3.90 -7.88 15.69
CA THR A 28 -4.75 -8.30 14.57
C THR A 28 -3.97 -9.10 13.53
N VAL A 29 -2.71 -8.74 13.23
CA VAL A 29 -1.85 -9.52 12.31
C VAL A 29 -1.55 -10.91 12.89
N ARG A 30 -1.35 -11.03 14.21
CA ARG A 30 -1.19 -12.34 14.87
C ARG A 30 -2.47 -13.17 14.82
N ASP A 31 -3.63 -12.53 15.00
CA ASP A 31 -4.93 -13.22 14.85
C ASP A 31 -5.08 -13.81 13.43
N ILE A 32 -4.61 -13.10 12.40
CA ILE A 32 -4.60 -13.62 11.02
C ILE A 32 -3.66 -14.83 10.90
N GLU A 33 -2.45 -14.76 11.46
CA GLU A 33 -1.49 -15.86 11.52
C GLU A 33 -2.07 -17.08 12.25
N ASP A 34 -2.82 -16.84 13.34
CA ASP A 34 -3.49 -17.88 14.15
C ASP A 34 -4.75 -18.48 13.50
N GLY A 35 -5.07 -18.08 12.26
CA GLY A 35 -6.12 -18.69 11.45
C GLY A 35 -7.44 -17.91 11.41
N HIS A 36 -7.42 -16.62 11.72
CA HIS A 36 -8.56 -15.70 11.60
C HIS A 36 -8.38 -14.75 10.39
N PRO A 37 -8.53 -15.22 9.13
CA PRO A 37 -8.13 -14.50 7.92
C PRO A 37 -8.89 -13.20 7.69
N ASP A 38 -10.02 -13.00 8.34
CA ASP A 38 -10.86 -11.79 8.22
C ASP A 38 -10.66 -10.78 9.37
N ALA A 39 -9.76 -11.03 10.32
CA ALA A 39 -9.53 -10.16 11.48
C ALA A 39 -9.15 -8.72 11.08
N TRP A 40 -8.49 -8.54 9.94
CA TRP A 40 -8.09 -7.22 9.41
C TRP A 40 -9.26 -6.28 9.09
N ARG A 41 -10.49 -6.79 8.85
CA ARG A 41 -11.61 -6.00 8.32
C ARG A 41 -12.01 -4.84 9.21
N GLN A 42 -11.98 -5.02 10.53
CA GLN A 42 -12.33 -3.96 11.47
C GLN A 42 -11.32 -2.80 11.42
N VAL A 43 -10.03 -3.12 11.44
CA VAL A 43 -8.95 -2.12 11.39
C VAL A 43 -8.94 -1.43 10.03
N TYR A 44 -9.15 -2.17 8.94
CA TYR A 44 -9.29 -1.64 7.59
C TYR A 44 -10.50 -0.70 7.46
N GLY A 45 -11.64 -1.04 8.05
CA GLY A 45 -12.81 -0.16 8.09
C GLY A 45 -12.48 1.17 8.77
N GLY A 46 -11.78 1.13 9.91
CA GLY A 46 -11.38 2.35 10.61
C GLY A 46 -10.43 3.24 9.83
N ILE A 47 -9.44 2.68 9.12
CA ILE A 47 -8.55 3.51 8.26
C ILE A 47 -9.32 4.12 7.06
N SER A 48 -10.32 3.42 6.56
CA SER A 48 -11.22 3.93 5.53
C SER A 48 -12.05 5.11 6.04
N GLU A 49 -12.62 5.00 7.24
CA GLU A 49 -13.39 6.08 7.88
C GLU A 49 -12.54 7.33 8.13
N LEU A 50 -11.23 7.19 8.31
CA LEU A 50 -10.29 8.32 8.36
C LEU A 50 -10.08 9.00 7.00
N GLY A 51 -10.64 8.45 5.91
CA GLY A 51 -10.57 9.00 4.57
C GLY A 51 -9.29 8.69 3.80
N LEU A 52 -8.47 7.69 4.22
CA LEU A 52 -7.23 7.37 3.53
C LEU A 52 -7.46 7.14 2.03
N PHE A 53 -8.47 6.35 1.65
CA PHE A 53 -8.72 6.01 0.26
C PHE A 53 -9.32 7.14 -0.56
N GLY A 54 -9.96 8.13 0.09
CA GLY A 54 -10.56 9.29 -0.56
C GLY A 54 -9.66 10.51 -0.63
N VAL A 55 -8.49 10.50 0.04
CA VAL A 55 -7.68 11.71 0.20
C VAL A 55 -7.21 12.31 -1.13
N ALA A 56 -6.80 11.49 -2.10
CA ALA A 56 -6.33 11.92 -3.43
C ALA A 56 -7.43 11.86 -4.51
N VAL A 57 -8.66 11.60 -4.14
CA VAL A 57 -9.82 11.58 -5.04
C VAL A 57 -10.43 12.98 -5.11
N ALA A 58 -10.82 13.40 -6.30
CA ALA A 58 -11.43 14.72 -6.51
C ALA A 58 -12.75 14.86 -5.72
N GLU A 59 -13.04 16.09 -5.25
CA GLU A 59 -14.25 16.38 -4.46
C GLU A 59 -15.54 16.04 -5.22
N GLU A 60 -15.56 16.25 -6.54
CA GLU A 60 -16.71 15.90 -7.40
C GLU A 60 -17.02 14.39 -7.43
N HIS A 61 -16.07 13.55 -7.01
CA HIS A 61 -16.23 12.09 -6.86
C HIS A 61 -16.30 11.65 -5.40
N GLY A 62 -16.52 12.59 -4.49
CA GLY A 62 -16.68 12.32 -3.06
C GLY A 62 -15.40 12.15 -2.27
N GLY A 63 -14.24 12.54 -2.85
CA GLY A 63 -12.94 12.57 -2.17
C GLY A 63 -12.66 13.90 -1.48
N ALA A 64 -11.44 14.04 -0.95
CA ALA A 64 -10.95 15.24 -0.27
C ALA A 64 -10.22 16.22 -1.21
N GLY A 65 -9.99 15.89 -2.49
CA GLY A 65 -9.29 16.75 -3.45
C GLY A 65 -7.81 16.97 -3.17
N GLY A 66 -7.22 16.16 -2.30
CA GLY A 66 -5.78 16.18 -2.00
C GLY A 66 -4.92 15.59 -3.11
N SER A 67 -3.65 15.39 -2.83
CA SER A 67 -2.64 14.94 -3.77
C SER A 67 -2.16 13.51 -3.50
N VAL A 68 -1.42 12.92 -4.45
CA VAL A 68 -0.69 11.67 -4.24
C VAL A 68 0.32 11.79 -3.09
N VAL A 69 0.87 12.98 -2.85
CA VAL A 69 1.79 13.22 -1.71
C VAL A 69 1.06 13.04 -0.37
N ASP A 70 -0.17 13.52 -0.27
CA ASP A 70 -1.01 13.37 0.93
C ASP A 70 -1.40 11.90 1.13
N LEU A 71 -1.76 11.19 0.06
CA LEU A 71 -2.02 9.75 0.10
C LEU A 71 -0.78 8.97 0.56
N CYS A 72 0.40 9.25 0.00
CA CYS A 72 1.66 8.62 0.42
C CYS A 72 1.98 8.90 1.89
N ALA A 73 1.67 10.09 2.39
CA ALA A 73 1.85 10.45 3.80
C ALA A 73 1.00 9.54 4.72
N MET A 74 -0.26 9.32 4.37
CA MET A 74 -1.17 8.44 5.13
C MET A 74 -0.81 6.95 4.98
N VAL A 75 -0.48 6.49 3.78
CA VAL A 75 -0.04 5.10 3.50
C VAL A 75 1.22 4.76 4.29
N GLY A 76 2.20 5.68 4.34
CA GLY A 76 3.42 5.47 5.11
C GLY A 76 3.17 5.33 6.62
N GLU A 77 2.27 6.14 7.21
CA GLU A 77 1.92 5.99 8.64
C GLU A 77 1.06 4.72 8.89
N ALA A 78 0.19 4.33 7.96
CA ALA A 78 -0.53 3.07 8.04
C ALA A 78 0.43 1.86 8.05
N ALA A 79 1.43 1.86 7.15
CA ALA A 79 2.46 0.82 7.11
C ALA A 79 3.34 0.81 8.37
N ARG A 80 3.71 2.01 8.89
CA ARG A 80 4.44 2.15 10.16
C ARG A 80 3.69 1.53 11.34
N ALA A 81 2.36 1.62 11.34
CA ALA A 81 1.49 1.05 12.36
C ALA A 81 1.10 -0.42 12.08
N LEU A 82 1.57 -1.00 10.99
CA LEU A 82 1.25 -2.37 10.54
C LEU A 82 -0.27 -2.57 10.33
N ILE A 83 -0.96 -1.57 9.78
CA ILE A 83 -2.39 -1.68 9.46
C ILE A 83 -2.60 -2.78 8.44
N PRO A 84 -3.35 -3.86 8.80
CA PRO A 84 -3.52 -5.01 7.91
C PRO A 84 -4.60 -4.80 6.85
N GLY A 85 -4.58 -5.66 5.84
CA GLY A 85 -5.52 -5.67 4.72
C GLY A 85 -4.97 -5.04 3.44
N PRO A 86 -5.76 -4.93 2.38
CA PRO A 86 -5.33 -4.47 1.05
C PRO A 86 -5.24 -2.93 0.96
N VAL A 87 -4.55 -2.28 1.94
CA VAL A 87 -4.49 -0.81 2.06
C VAL A 87 -3.83 -0.18 0.84
N MET A 88 -2.58 -0.59 0.52
CA MET A 88 -1.82 0.02 -0.57
C MET A 88 -2.47 -0.24 -1.94
N THR A 89 -2.97 -1.44 -2.17
CA THR A 89 -3.56 -1.82 -3.44
C THR A 89 -4.93 -1.16 -3.67
N THR A 90 -5.72 -0.93 -2.60
CA THR A 90 -6.95 -0.13 -2.69
C THR A 90 -6.62 1.35 -2.91
N ALA A 91 -5.61 1.88 -2.23
CA ALA A 91 -5.12 3.24 -2.49
C ALA A 91 -4.62 3.41 -3.94
N LEU A 92 -3.91 2.41 -4.50
CA LEU A 92 -3.52 2.41 -5.91
C LEU A 92 -4.75 2.44 -6.84
N ALA A 93 -5.79 1.68 -6.52
CA ALA A 93 -7.01 1.63 -7.32
C ALA A 93 -7.70 3.00 -7.40
N THR A 94 -7.71 3.78 -6.31
CA THR A 94 -8.34 5.12 -6.32
C THR A 94 -7.59 6.13 -7.20
N LEU A 95 -6.34 5.87 -7.55
CA LEU A 95 -5.56 6.73 -8.46
C LEU A 95 -5.77 6.41 -9.94
N VAL A 96 -6.27 5.21 -10.27
CA VAL A 96 -6.33 4.73 -11.67
C VAL A 96 -7.74 4.40 -12.17
N VAL A 97 -8.69 4.20 -11.26
CA VAL A 97 -10.10 3.97 -11.59
C VAL A 97 -10.76 5.31 -11.89
N THR A 98 -11.52 5.37 -12.99
CA THR A 98 -12.23 6.59 -13.44
C THR A 98 -13.75 6.44 -13.42
N ASP A 99 -14.28 5.23 -13.23
CA ASP A 99 -15.71 5.03 -13.05
C ASP A 99 -16.16 5.63 -11.71
N PRO A 100 -17.10 6.61 -11.70
CA PRO A 100 -17.45 7.34 -10.49
C PRO A 100 -18.07 6.47 -9.41
N ALA A 101 -18.90 5.47 -9.79
CA ALA A 101 -19.57 4.60 -8.81
C ALA A 101 -18.54 3.68 -8.13
N LEU A 102 -17.67 3.06 -8.91
CA LEU A 102 -16.61 2.21 -8.40
C LEU A 102 -15.59 3.01 -7.57
N LEU A 103 -15.26 4.23 -8.00
CA LEU A 103 -14.37 5.11 -7.26
C LEU A 103 -14.96 5.51 -5.90
N GLN A 104 -16.26 5.74 -5.83
CA GLN A 104 -16.97 6.00 -4.57
C GLN A 104 -16.90 4.78 -3.62
N GLU A 105 -17.14 3.57 -4.13
CA GLU A 105 -17.05 2.33 -3.33
C GLU A 105 -15.62 2.13 -2.79
N LEU A 106 -14.59 2.35 -3.63
CA LEU A 106 -13.19 2.25 -3.23
C LEU A 106 -12.82 3.31 -2.17
N SER A 107 -13.20 4.56 -2.39
CA SER A 107 -12.91 5.68 -1.49
C SER A 107 -13.58 5.50 -0.12
N ALA A 108 -14.76 4.91 -0.09
CA ALA A 108 -15.47 4.57 1.15
C ALA A 108 -14.97 3.27 1.80
N GLY A 109 -13.99 2.56 1.19
CA GLY A 109 -13.49 1.27 1.67
C GLY A 109 -14.51 0.13 1.61
N GLN A 110 -15.63 0.34 0.95
CA GLN A 110 -16.68 -0.67 0.76
C GLN A 110 -16.23 -1.76 -0.23
N ARG A 111 -15.32 -1.39 -1.12
CA ARG A 111 -14.68 -2.29 -2.06
C ARG A 111 -13.16 -2.26 -1.88
N THR A 112 -12.53 -3.43 -1.89
CA THR A 112 -11.09 -3.58 -1.86
C THR A 112 -10.54 -3.76 -3.26
N ALA A 113 -9.24 -3.53 -3.44
CA ALA A 113 -8.57 -3.87 -4.68
C ALA A 113 -7.32 -4.71 -4.46
N GLY A 114 -7.08 -5.66 -5.38
CA GLY A 114 -5.83 -6.38 -5.51
C GLY A 114 -5.10 -5.95 -6.78
N ALA A 115 -3.77 -6.02 -6.77
CA ALA A 115 -2.94 -5.61 -7.89
C ALA A 115 -1.70 -6.48 -8.07
N THR A 116 -1.23 -6.60 -9.31
CA THR A 116 0.08 -7.17 -9.64
C THR A 116 0.72 -6.40 -10.80
N LEU A 117 2.04 -6.45 -10.90
CA LEU A 117 2.80 -5.89 -12.04
C LEU A 117 3.12 -6.93 -13.11
N HIS A 118 2.86 -8.22 -12.82
CA HIS A 118 3.15 -9.32 -13.71
C HIS A 118 1.96 -10.27 -13.82
N ALA A 119 1.54 -10.55 -15.06
CA ALA A 119 0.49 -11.51 -15.34
C ALA A 119 0.72 -12.14 -16.73
N GLU A 120 0.36 -13.40 -16.86
CA GLU A 120 0.33 -14.13 -18.14
C GLU A 120 -1.11 -14.14 -18.65
N LEU A 121 -1.55 -12.97 -19.11
CA LEU A 121 -2.91 -12.73 -19.58
C LEU A 121 -2.91 -12.36 -21.07
N HIS A 122 -3.97 -12.77 -21.74
CA HIS A 122 -4.26 -12.39 -23.12
C HIS A 122 -5.70 -11.92 -23.27
N GLU A 123 -5.92 -11.04 -24.21
CA GLU A 123 -7.22 -10.50 -24.57
C GLU A 123 -7.66 -11.07 -25.92
N GLU A 124 -8.87 -11.63 -25.95
CA GLU A 124 -9.53 -12.08 -27.17
C GLU A 124 -10.99 -11.62 -27.17
N ALA A 125 -11.39 -10.92 -28.24
CA ALA A 125 -12.73 -10.36 -28.40
C ALA A 125 -13.22 -9.53 -27.18
N GLY A 126 -12.33 -8.77 -26.52
CA GLY A 126 -12.63 -7.94 -25.36
C GLY A 126 -12.81 -8.71 -24.06
N ARG A 127 -12.39 -9.96 -24.03
CA ARG A 127 -12.42 -10.82 -22.83
C ARG A 127 -11.01 -11.26 -22.47
N ILE A 128 -10.76 -11.40 -21.17
CA ILE A 128 -9.43 -11.72 -20.63
C ILE A 128 -9.39 -13.17 -20.17
N SER A 129 -8.31 -13.87 -20.52
CA SER A 129 -8.01 -15.21 -20.03
C SER A 129 -6.54 -15.34 -19.64
N GLY A 130 -6.24 -16.27 -18.73
CA GLY A 130 -4.88 -16.58 -18.30
C GLY A 130 -4.72 -16.57 -16.79
N THR A 131 -3.50 -16.36 -16.31
CA THR A 131 -3.14 -16.43 -14.89
C THR A 131 -2.33 -15.20 -14.47
N ALA A 132 -2.62 -14.72 -13.27
CA ALA A 132 -1.81 -13.74 -12.57
C ALA A 132 -1.37 -14.32 -11.23
N ASP A 133 -0.07 -14.51 -11.07
CA ASP A 133 0.53 -14.96 -9.81
C ASP A 133 0.86 -13.77 -8.90
N TYR A 134 0.87 -14.03 -7.59
CA TYR A 134 1.26 -13.07 -6.56
C TYR A 134 0.48 -11.75 -6.64
N VAL A 135 -0.85 -11.83 -6.80
CA VAL A 135 -1.71 -10.64 -6.78
C VAL A 135 -1.88 -10.19 -5.34
N LEU A 136 -1.21 -9.09 -4.98
CA LEU A 136 -1.25 -8.52 -3.65
C LEU A 136 -2.63 -7.89 -3.40
N GLY A 137 -3.20 -8.12 -2.22
CA GLY A 137 -4.51 -7.59 -1.84
C GLY A 137 -5.69 -8.26 -2.50
N ALA A 138 -5.50 -9.32 -3.30
CA ALA A 138 -6.59 -9.97 -4.01
C ALA A 138 -7.52 -10.74 -3.07
N LEU A 139 -8.81 -10.46 -3.19
CA LEU A 139 -9.91 -11.09 -2.48
C LEU A 139 -11.02 -11.45 -3.48
N SER A 140 -11.79 -12.48 -3.19
CA SER A 140 -12.87 -12.96 -4.06
C SER A 140 -14.04 -11.97 -4.23
N SER A 141 -14.09 -10.91 -3.46
CA SER A 141 -15.09 -9.83 -3.53
C SER A 141 -14.51 -8.49 -3.97
N GLY A 142 -13.22 -8.45 -4.35
CA GLY A 142 -12.49 -7.23 -4.67
C GLY A 142 -12.50 -6.88 -6.15
N LEU A 143 -11.88 -5.75 -6.44
CA LEU A 143 -11.46 -5.35 -7.78
C LEU A 143 -10.04 -5.88 -8.02
N LEU A 144 -9.74 -6.35 -9.22
CA LEU A 144 -8.42 -6.83 -9.61
C LEU A 144 -7.85 -5.90 -10.68
N LEU A 145 -6.66 -5.34 -10.44
CA LEU A 145 -5.91 -4.50 -11.36
C LEU A 145 -4.78 -5.30 -11.97
N LEU A 146 -4.93 -5.65 -13.23
CA LEU A 146 -4.09 -6.64 -13.90
C LEU A 146 -3.48 -6.08 -15.19
N PRO A 147 -2.16 -6.22 -15.43
CA PRO A 147 -1.54 -5.84 -16.70
C PRO A 147 -1.86 -6.85 -17.79
N VAL A 148 -2.22 -6.33 -18.97
CA VAL A 148 -2.43 -7.11 -20.21
C VAL A 148 -1.70 -6.40 -21.34
N GLY A 149 -0.59 -6.97 -21.84
CA GLY A 149 0.28 -6.28 -22.79
C GLY A 149 0.78 -4.94 -22.21
N GLU A 150 0.51 -3.84 -22.93
CA GLU A 150 0.95 -2.49 -22.57
C GLU A 150 -0.12 -1.68 -21.78
N HIS A 151 -1.25 -2.29 -21.44
CA HIS A 151 -2.30 -1.62 -20.69
C HIS A 151 -2.66 -2.36 -19.40
N VAL A 152 -3.51 -1.76 -18.60
CA VAL A 152 -4.02 -2.34 -17.36
C VAL A 152 -5.54 -2.46 -17.45
N VAL A 153 -6.07 -3.55 -16.95
CA VAL A 153 -7.50 -3.79 -16.88
C VAL A 153 -7.97 -3.90 -15.44
N ALA A 154 -9.19 -3.48 -15.19
CA ALA A 154 -9.93 -3.74 -13.96
C ALA A 154 -10.90 -4.90 -14.19
N VAL A 155 -10.83 -5.93 -13.35
CA VAL A 155 -11.69 -7.10 -13.37
C VAL A 155 -12.41 -7.19 -12.04
N ASP A 156 -13.73 -7.36 -12.05
CA ASP A 156 -14.50 -7.68 -10.85
C ASP A 156 -14.26 -9.14 -10.47
N ALA A 157 -13.76 -9.40 -9.27
CA ALA A 157 -13.46 -10.75 -8.82
C ALA A 157 -14.72 -11.62 -8.60
N THR A 158 -15.90 -11.03 -8.61
CA THR A 158 -17.18 -11.75 -8.40
C THR A 158 -17.79 -12.30 -9.70
N VAL A 159 -17.24 -11.93 -10.87
CA VAL A 159 -17.82 -12.43 -12.14
C VAL A 159 -17.45 -13.89 -12.40
N ASP A 160 -18.34 -14.57 -13.11
CA ASP A 160 -18.10 -15.95 -13.51
C ASP A 160 -16.83 -16.06 -14.37
N GLY A 161 -16.01 -17.07 -14.12
CA GLY A 161 -14.73 -17.29 -14.78
C GLY A 161 -13.52 -16.70 -14.03
N VAL A 162 -13.73 -16.01 -12.91
CA VAL A 162 -12.65 -15.57 -12.00
C VAL A 162 -12.50 -16.56 -10.85
N VAL A 163 -11.28 -17.04 -10.66
CA VAL A 163 -10.93 -17.88 -9.50
C VAL A 163 -9.78 -17.20 -8.74
N VAL A 164 -10.01 -16.85 -7.48
CA VAL A 164 -9.00 -16.29 -6.58
C VAL A 164 -8.58 -17.38 -5.60
N GLU A 165 -7.33 -17.82 -5.73
CA GLU A 165 -6.74 -18.86 -4.88
C GLU A 165 -5.77 -18.20 -3.89
N PRO A 166 -6.10 -18.17 -2.57
CA PRO A 166 -5.18 -17.63 -1.57
C PRO A 166 -3.83 -18.36 -1.60
N LEU A 167 -2.76 -17.62 -1.46
CA LEU A 167 -1.40 -18.12 -1.31
C LEU A 167 -0.91 -17.92 0.13
N GLU A 168 -0.10 -18.87 0.62
CA GLU A 168 0.62 -18.66 1.87
C GLU A 168 1.65 -17.54 1.69
N ALA A 169 1.50 -16.47 2.47
CA ALA A 169 2.42 -15.34 2.48
C ALA A 169 3.29 -15.38 3.74
N THR A 170 4.53 -14.89 3.63
CA THR A 170 5.39 -14.67 4.80
C THR A 170 4.89 -13.46 5.62
N ASP A 171 4.28 -12.49 4.95
CA ASP A 171 3.65 -11.32 5.57
C ASP A 171 2.14 -11.57 5.69
N PHE A 172 1.67 -11.86 6.91
CA PHE A 172 0.26 -12.07 7.20
C PHE A 172 -0.57 -10.77 7.19
N SER A 173 0.06 -9.61 7.13
CA SER A 173 -0.66 -8.33 7.15
C SER A 173 -1.47 -8.09 5.88
N ARG A 174 -1.20 -8.82 4.78
CA ARG A 174 -1.79 -8.58 3.45
C ARG A 174 -2.25 -9.87 2.78
N PRO A 175 -3.46 -9.88 2.20
CA PRO A 175 -3.85 -10.98 1.33
C PRO A 175 -2.92 -11.11 0.13
N LEU A 176 -2.59 -12.33 -0.24
CA LEU A 176 -1.83 -12.67 -1.45
C LEU A 176 -2.54 -13.83 -2.13
N ALA A 177 -2.74 -13.76 -3.43
CA ALA A 177 -3.44 -14.80 -4.18
C ALA A 177 -2.86 -15.03 -5.57
N ARG A 178 -3.17 -16.22 -6.12
CA ARG A 178 -3.15 -16.49 -7.56
C ARG A 178 -4.55 -16.23 -8.10
N VAL A 179 -4.63 -15.57 -9.25
CA VAL A 179 -5.89 -15.31 -9.95
C VAL A 179 -5.87 -16.01 -11.30
N ARG A 180 -6.91 -16.80 -11.58
CA ARG A 180 -7.14 -17.39 -12.91
C ARG A 180 -8.38 -16.77 -13.51
N LEU A 181 -8.28 -16.45 -14.79
CA LEU A 181 -9.34 -15.86 -15.58
C LEU A 181 -9.67 -16.77 -16.78
N ASP A 182 -10.95 -17.04 -16.95
CA ASP A 182 -11.46 -17.81 -18.10
C ASP A 182 -12.49 -16.96 -18.85
N SER A 183 -12.06 -16.28 -19.91
CA SER A 183 -12.93 -15.48 -20.79
C SER A 183 -13.81 -14.49 -20.01
N VAL A 184 -13.21 -13.69 -19.12
CA VAL A 184 -13.93 -12.73 -18.25
C VAL A 184 -14.03 -11.35 -18.90
N PRO A 185 -15.12 -10.59 -18.66
CA PRO A 185 -15.20 -9.19 -19.05
C PRO A 185 -14.24 -8.36 -18.21
N ALA A 186 -13.63 -7.34 -18.80
CA ALA A 186 -12.73 -6.43 -18.11
C ALA A 186 -12.91 -5.01 -18.61
N THR A 187 -12.67 -4.03 -17.75
CA THR A 187 -12.65 -2.62 -18.10
C THR A 187 -11.19 -2.18 -18.28
N ARG A 188 -10.85 -1.69 -19.46
CA ARG A 188 -9.54 -1.11 -19.71
C ARG A 188 -9.43 0.22 -18.97
N LEU A 189 -8.35 0.37 -18.18
CA LEU A 189 -8.04 1.62 -17.52
C LEU A 189 -7.32 2.58 -18.48
N SER A 190 -7.41 3.87 -18.20
CA SER A 190 -6.78 4.93 -19.02
C SER A 190 -5.27 5.07 -18.80
N VAL A 191 -4.72 4.40 -17.78
CA VAL A 191 -3.28 4.38 -17.47
C VAL A 191 -2.55 3.33 -18.31
N SER A 192 -1.34 3.64 -18.74
CA SER A 192 -0.41 2.67 -19.33
C SER A 192 0.13 1.72 -18.24
N ARG A 193 0.67 0.58 -18.69
CA ARG A 193 1.35 -0.36 -17.77
C ARG A 193 2.52 0.32 -17.03
N GLN A 194 3.26 1.21 -17.69
CA GLN A 194 4.38 1.92 -17.08
C GLN A 194 3.89 2.91 -15.99
N GLU A 195 2.89 3.74 -16.28
CA GLU A 195 2.31 4.66 -15.31
C GLU A 195 1.74 3.93 -14.09
N PHE A 196 1.08 2.79 -14.32
CA PHE A 196 0.59 1.94 -13.24
C PHE A 196 1.72 1.40 -12.36
N ALA A 197 2.80 0.93 -12.98
CA ALA A 197 3.98 0.45 -12.25
C ALA A 197 4.66 1.57 -11.45
N ASP A 198 4.74 2.77 -12.02
CA ASP A 198 5.32 3.95 -11.35
C ASP A 198 4.49 4.38 -10.14
N LEU A 199 3.16 4.39 -10.25
CA LEU A 199 2.27 4.68 -9.11
C LEU A 199 2.37 3.59 -8.02
N ALA A 200 2.42 2.32 -8.41
CA ALA A 200 2.61 1.22 -7.47
C ALA A 200 3.97 1.31 -6.75
N ALA A 201 5.04 1.64 -7.48
CA ALA A 201 6.36 1.87 -6.89
C ALA A 201 6.37 3.05 -5.91
N THR A 202 5.68 4.15 -6.24
CA THR A 202 5.53 5.33 -5.39
C THR A 202 4.85 4.99 -4.06
N LEU A 203 3.73 4.27 -4.10
CA LEU A 203 3.03 3.85 -2.87
C LEU A 203 3.85 2.82 -2.08
N SER A 204 4.53 1.89 -2.75
CA SER A 204 5.43 0.94 -2.09
C SER A 204 6.62 1.63 -1.41
N ALA A 205 7.16 2.69 -2.01
CA ALA A 205 8.20 3.51 -1.39
C ALA A 205 7.70 4.22 -0.12
N ALA A 206 6.46 4.72 -0.14
CA ALA A 206 5.83 5.31 1.04
C ALA A 206 5.66 4.28 2.18
N GLU A 207 5.20 3.06 1.87
CA GLU A 207 5.14 1.95 2.84
C GLU A 207 6.54 1.61 3.40
N ALA A 208 7.54 1.46 2.52
CA ALA A 208 8.91 1.16 2.92
C ALA A 208 9.47 2.23 3.87
N ALA A 209 9.17 3.51 3.65
CA ALA A 209 9.56 4.60 4.54
C ALA A 209 8.90 4.47 5.93
N GLY A 210 7.62 4.11 5.98
CA GLY A 210 6.91 3.84 7.23
C GLY A 210 7.50 2.69 8.03
N VAL A 211 7.75 1.55 7.37
CA VAL A 211 8.35 0.35 7.97
C VAL A 211 9.78 0.64 8.45
N ALA A 212 10.61 1.32 7.63
CA ALA A 212 11.98 1.67 8.00
C ALA A 212 12.02 2.56 9.25
N LYS A 213 11.09 3.52 9.36
CA LYS A 213 10.96 4.39 10.53
C LYS A 213 10.59 3.61 11.77
N TRP A 214 9.59 2.74 11.71
CA TRP A 214 9.19 1.88 12.82
C TRP A 214 10.34 0.98 13.27
N THR A 215 11.05 0.36 12.33
CA THR A 215 12.18 -0.54 12.61
C THR A 215 13.30 0.18 13.36
N LEU A 216 13.65 1.40 12.92
CA LEU A 216 14.65 2.23 13.58
C LEU A 216 14.22 2.58 15.02
N GLU A 217 12.99 3.09 15.19
CA GLU A 217 12.47 3.52 16.50
C GLU A 217 12.44 2.33 17.48
N THR A 218 11.93 1.19 17.03
CA THR A 218 11.85 -0.04 17.84
C THR A 218 13.25 -0.54 18.23
N ALA A 219 14.19 -0.59 17.31
CA ALA A 219 15.55 -1.03 17.58
C ALA A 219 16.26 -0.09 18.56
N ALA A 220 16.08 1.23 18.40
CA ALA A 220 16.70 2.23 19.28
C ALA A 220 16.10 2.17 20.69
N GLU A 221 14.78 2.03 20.84
CA GLU A 221 14.15 1.89 22.15
C GLU A 221 14.55 0.57 22.83
N TYR A 222 14.57 -0.54 22.09
CA TYR A 222 15.03 -1.82 22.63
C TYR A 222 16.49 -1.74 23.12
N ALA A 223 17.37 -1.06 22.38
CA ALA A 223 18.75 -0.87 22.78
C ALA A 223 18.93 -0.07 24.09
N LYS A 224 17.95 0.75 24.48
CA LYS A 224 17.97 1.51 25.74
C LYS A 224 17.57 0.65 26.95
N VAL A 225 16.75 -0.37 26.74
CA VAL A 225 16.17 -1.17 27.84
C VAL A 225 16.79 -2.57 27.97
N ARG A 226 17.28 -3.15 26.88
CA ARG A 226 17.90 -4.46 26.91
C ARG A 226 19.28 -4.38 27.56
N GLU A 227 19.51 -5.14 28.62
CA GLU A 227 20.80 -5.20 29.31
C GLU A 227 21.58 -6.45 28.97
N GLN A 228 22.88 -6.28 28.78
CA GLN A 228 23.90 -7.32 28.69
C GLN A 228 25.23 -6.78 29.29
N PHE A 229 25.99 -7.66 29.93
CA PHE A 229 27.24 -7.28 30.61
C PHE A 229 27.06 -6.15 31.63
N GLY A 230 25.90 -6.15 32.33
CA GLY A 230 25.61 -5.21 33.42
C GLY A 230 25.23 -3.79 32.99
N LYS A 231 24.86 -3.58 31.70
CA LYS A 231 24.43 -2.28 31.20
C LYS A 231 23.59 -2.41 29.93
N PRO A 232 22.78 -1.36 29.60
CA PRO A 232 22.02 -1.34 28.35
C PRO A 232 22.91 -1.57 27.13
N ILE A 233 22.43 -2.39 26.16
CA ILE A 233 23.22 -2.72 24.94
C ILE A 233 23.49 -1.48 24.09
N GLY A 234 22.62 -0.46 24.11
CA GLY A 234 22.83 0.83 23.45
C GLY A 234 24.01 1.64 24.02
N SER A 235 24.59 1.24 25.18
CA SER A 235 25.81 1.85 25.69
C SER A 235 27.07 1.41 24.91
N PHE A 236 27.01 0.27 24.19
CA PHE A 236 28.14 -0.24 23.41
C PHE A 236 28.25 0.51 22.08
N GLN A 237 29.50 0.86 21.72
CA GLN A 237 29.74 1.70 20.53
C GLN A 237 29.28 1.02 19.23
N ALA A 238 29.46 -0.30 19.10
CA ALA A 238 29.00 -1.05 17.93
C ALA A 238 27.48 -0.93 17.73
N VAL A 239 26.67 -1.03 18.80
CA VAL A 239 25.21 -0.88 18.74
C VAL A 239 24.82 0.56 18.37
N LYS A 240 25.52 1.56 18.92
CA LYS A 240 25.30 2.97 18.53
C LYS A 240 25.57 3.21 17.04
N HIS A 241 26.63 2.61 16.49
CA HIS A 241 26.95 2.73 15.07
C HIS A 241 25.87 2.07 14.19
N LEU A 242 25.37 0.89 14.58
CA LEU A 242 24.25 0.24 13.88
C LEU A 242 23.00 1.12 13.88
N CYS A 243 22.63 1.69 15.03
CA CYS A 243 21.47 2.60 15.10
C CYS A 243 21.69 3.88 14.26
N ALA A 244 22.91 4.42 14.22
CA ALA A 244 23.22 5.58 13.37
C ALA A 244 23.14 5.24 11.88
N GLU A 245 23.59 4.05 11.46
CA GLU A 245 23.43 3.59 10.08
C GLU A 245 21.97 3.35 9.72
N MET A 246 21.18 2.74 10.61
CA MET A 246 19.74 2.60 10.43
C MET A 246 19.06 3.96 10.28
N LEU A 247 19.43 4.97 11.07
CA LEU A 247 18.92 6.34 10.93
C LEU A 247 19.24 6.90 9.54
N LEU A 248 20.49 6.78 9.08
CA LEU A 248 20.88 7.27 7.76
C LEU A 248 20.04 6.62 6.66
N ARG A 249 19.93 5.29 6.68
CA ARG A 249 19.14 4.52 5.69
C ARG A 249 17.64 4.89 5.75
N SER A 250 17.06 5.00 6.95
CA SER A 250 15.66 5.40 7.12
C SER A 250 15.40 6.80 6.55
N GLN A 251 16.34 7.75 6.73
CA GLN A 251 16.20 9.09 6.15
C GLN A 251 16.34 9.06 4.61
N GLN A 252 17.25 8.26 4.08
CA GLN A 252 17.40 8.10 2.62
C GLN A 252 16.13 7.53 1.98
N ILE A 253 15.53 6.49 2.58
CA ILE A 253 14.26 5.91 2.13
C ILE A 253 13.14 6.97 2.19
N ALA A 254 13.05 7.73 3.29
CA ALA A 254 12.02 8.75 3.45
C ALA A 254 12.13 9.87 2.40
N VAL A 255 13.35 10.29 2.06
CA VAL A 255 13.59 11.30 1.01
C VAL A 255 13.22 10.72 -0.37
N ALA A 256 13.68 9.51 -0.69
CA ALA A 256 13.36 8.88 -1.97
C ALA A 256 11.84 8.68 -2.15
N ALA A 257 11.13 8.26 -1.09
CA ALA A 257 9.68 8.12 -1.11
C ALA A 257 8.97 9.47 -1.31
N ALA A 258 9.45 10.54 -0.66
CA ALA A 258 8.90 11.88 -0.84
C ALA A 258 9.13 12.42 -2.25
N ASP A 259 10.32 12.20 -2.81
CA ASP A 259 10.66 12.61 -4.19
C ASP A 259 9.79 11.81 -5.20
N ALA A 260 9.59 10.50 -4.99
CA ALA A 260 8.70 9.70 -5.81
C ALA A 260 7.24 10.21 -5.77
N ALA A 261 6.74 10.56 -4.58
CA ALA A 261 5.38 11.07 -4.41
C ALA A 261 5.17 12.42 -5.14
N VAL A 262 6.15 13.34 -5.08
CA VAL A 262 6.12 14.61 -5.82
C VAL A 262 6.22 14.39 -7.33
N ALA A 263 6.96 13.35 -7.74
CA ALA A 263 7.21 13.00 -9.13
C ALA A 263 6.10 12.14 -9.76
N ALA A 264 5.11 11.68 -9.01
CA ALA A 264 4.16 10.63 -9.39
C ALA A 264 3.44 10.85 -10.74
N PHE A 265 3.48 12.07 -11.27
CA PHE A 265 2.97 12.42 -12.61
C PHE A 265 4.04 13.08 -13.50
N ASP A 266 5.33 13.08 -13.09
CA ASP A 266 6.46 13.55 -13.92
C ASP A 266 7.36 12.36 -14.31
N PRO A 267 7.26 11.84 -15.55
CA PRO A 267 8.03 10.67 -16.00
C PRO A 267 9.55 10.81 -15.90
N ARG A 268 10.06 12.05 -15.87
CA ARG A 268 11.50 12.32 -15.78
C ARG A 268 12.04 12.12 -14.37
N GLN A 269 11.22 12.35 -13.34
CA GLN A 269 11.62 12.21 -11.95
C GLN A 269 11.36 10.78 -11.41
N LEU A 270 10.35 10.08 -11.91
CA LEU A 270 10.05 8.70 -11.55
C LEU A 270 11.21 7.72 -11.84
N SER A 271 11.95 7.95 -12.93
CA SER A 271 13.12 7.14 -13.26
C SER A 271 14.26 7.26 -12.24
N ILE A 272 14.34 8.37 -11.50
CA ILE A 272 15.35 8.62 -10.45
C ILE A 272 14.91 7.98 -9.14
N ALA A 273 13.62 7.96 -8.85
CA ALA A 273 13.07 7.36 -7.63
C ALA A 273 13.01 5.81 -7.69
N ALA A 274 13.01 5.24 -8.90
CA ALA A 274 12.99 3.80 -9.13
C ALA A 274 14.39 3.14 -9.16
N ALA A 275 15.45 3.94 -9.18
CA ALA A 275 16.85 3.49 -9.16
C ALA A 275 17.42 3.38 -7.75
#